data_266895c05e18e4aefdef3a6d7cbecef8
#
_entry.id   266895c05e18e4aefdef3a6d7cbecef8
#
_cell.length_a   1.000
_cell.length_b   1.000
_cell.length_c   1.000
_cell.angle_alpha   90.00
_cell.angle_beta   90.00
_cell.angle_gamma   90.00
#
_symmetry.space_group_name_H-M   'P 1'
#
loop_
_entity.id
_entity.type
_entity.pdbx_description
1 polymer ?
#
loop_
_entity_poly.entity_id
_entity_poly.type
_entity_poly.pdbx_seq_one_letter_code
_entity_poly.pdbx_strand_id
1 'polypeptide(L)'
;MDHHDTPAYSDLNPDNLQAALDTYLAGWIATEKVDGVRCVVTVCDGVATGVSRTGKRLFVESAGCVDCIVHGEYKGDDLFLFDCTEFDGVDLRKHPYGERFALALRITEWSHVRRCDWFSDDAVALLSTVLACDGEGIVLADPNGVWSADLVRVKPTFTVDYVCTGYKVGKSGKIVALIGALYQGDELVDAGAFVGVPTEFWRDPAKFIGQVFEAKGSKRWDSGALRGGAFVRWRDDKPATSCI
;
A
#
# COMPACT_ATOMS: atom_id res chain seq x y z
N MET A 1 16.74 16.36 -10.11
CA MET A 1 15.29 16.17 -9.93
C MET A 1 15.09 14.95 -9.05
N ASP A 2 14.23 15.04 -8.07
CA ASP A 2 14.13 13.98 -7.06
C ASP A 2 13.38 12.76 -7.65
N HIS A 3 14.07 11.64 -7.81
CA HIS A 3 13.46 10.37 -8.28
C HIS A 3 12.65 9.66 -7.19
N HIS A 4 12.57 10.25 -5.99
CA HIS A 4 11.81 9.72 -4.86
C HIS A 4 10.34 10.18 -4.85
N ASP A 5 9.95 11.10 -5.74
CA ASP A 5 8.55 11.47 -5.89
C ASP A 5 7.74 10.26 -6.34
N THR A 6 6.69 9.96 -5.60
CA THR A 6 5.75 8.88 -5.95
C THR A 6 4.48 9.51 -6.49
N PRO A 7 3.86 8.92 -7.54
CA PRO A 7 2.54 9.34 -8.00
C PRO A 7 1.53 9.36 -6.87
N ALA A 8 0.53 10.21 -6.97
CA ALA A 8 -0.61 10.21 -6.06
C ALA A 8 -1.41 8.91 -6.24
N TYR A 9 -2.04 8.46 -5.14
CA TYR A 9 -2.89 7.27 -5.15
C TYR A 9 -4.28 7.63 -4.67
N SER A 10 -5.29 7.13 -5.38
CA SER A 10 -6.65 6.98 -4.87
C SER A 10 -6.92 5.53 -4.46
N ASP A 11 -7.79 5.32 -3.47
CA ASP A 11 -8.19 3.99 -3.03
C ASP A 11 -9.59 3.66 -3.58
N LEU A 12 -9.75 2.46 -4.14
CA LEU A 12 -11.00 1.92 -4.62
C LEU A 12 -11.34 0.64 -3.86
N ASN A 13 -12.60 0.53 -3.41
CA ASN A 13 -13.07 -0.71 -2.82
C ASN A 13 -13.22 -1.78 -3.92
N PRO A 14 -12.79 -3.05 -3.70
CA PRO A 14 -12.99 -4.17 -4.62
C PRO A 14 -14.42 -4.29 -5.17
N ASP A 15 -15.43 -4.05 -4.35
CA ASP A 15 -16.85 -4.14 -4.74
C ASP A 15 -17.23 -3.14 -5.84
N ASN A 16 -16.48 -2.05 -5.99
CA ASN A 16 -16.73 -1.00 -6.99
C ASN A 16 -15.85 -1.15 -8.24
N LEU A 17 -14.96 -2.15 -8.28
CA LEU A 17 -13.97 -2.30 -9.35
C LEU A 17 -14.66 -2.44 -10.73
N GLN A 18 -15.63 -3.34 -10.86
CA GLN A 18 -16.31 -3.57 -12.14
C GLN A 18 -16.98 -2.30 -12.64
N ALA A 19 -17.73 -1.61 -11.79
CA ALA A 19 -18.40 -0.36 -12.16
C ALA A 19 -17.40 0.74 -12.56
N ALA A 20 -16.25 0.80 -11.95
CA ALA A 20 -15.19 1.74 -12.31
C ALA A 20 -14.54 1.39 -13.66
N LEU A 21 -14.30 0.10 -13.93
CA LEU A 21 -13.80 -0.38 -15.23
C LEU A 21 -14.79 -0.08 -16.36
N ASP A 22 -16.10 -0.23 -16.11
CA ASP A 22 -17.14 0.03 -17.09
C ASP A 22 -17.30 1.53 -17.42
N THR A 23 -16.71 2.42 -16.60
CA THR A 23 -16.91 3.86 -16.71
C THR A 23 -15.64 4.63 -17.03
N TYR A 24 -14.69 4.73 -16.08
CA TYR A 24 -13.53 5.62 -16.16
C TYR A 24 -12.16 4.93 -16.08
N LEU A 25 -12.12 3.62 -15.80
CA LEU A 25 -10.87 2.83 -15.77
C LEU A 25 -10.76 1.85 -16.95
N ALA A 26 -11.57 2.02 -17.99
CA ALA A 26 -11.53 1.16 -19.17
C ALA A 26 -10.14 1.22 -19.84
N GLY A 27 -9.54 0.06 -20.10
CA GLY A 27 -8.24 -0.06 -20.75
C GLY A 27 -7.03 0.27 -19.83
N TRP A 28 -7.23 0.47 -18.52
CA TRP A 28 -6.17 0.66 -17.58
C TRP A 28 -5.37 -0.64 -17.35
N ILE A 29 -4.07 -0.49 -17.12
CA ILE A 29 -3.17 -1.60 -16.82
C ILE A 29 -3.33 -1.95 -15.35
N ALA A 30 -3.63 -3.23 -15.06
CA ALA A 30 -3.67 -3.77 -13.71
C ALA A 30 -2.38 -4.53 -13.40
N THR A 31 -1.80 -4.30 -12.23
CA THR A 31 -0.66 -5.05 -11.70
C THR A 31 -0.94 -5.50 -10.28
N GLU A 32 -0.34 -6.62 -9.84
CA GLU A 32 -0.37 -7.00 -8.43
C GLU A 32 0.22 -5.87 -7.56
N LYS A 33 -0.47 -5.55 -6.48
CA LYS A 33 0.08 -4.69 -5.44
C LYS A 33 0.94 -5.52 -4.50
N VAL A 34 2.21 -5.61 -4.82
CA VAL A 34 3.19 -6.31 -4.00
C VAL A 34 3.36 -5.61 -2.65
N ASP A 35 3.37 -6.40 -1.58
CA ASP A 35 3.56 -5.93 -0.22
C ASP A 35 5.02 -6.08 0.19
N GLY A 36 5.80 -5.03 0.04
CA GLY A 36 7.23 -5.01 0.31
C GLY A 36 7.74 -3.63 0.71
N VAL A 37 8.95 -3.34 0.33
CA VAL A 37 9.61 -2.04 0.54
C VAL A 37 9.81 -1.36 -0.80
N ARG A 38 9.20 -0.19 -0.99
CA ARG A 38 9.43 0.64 -2.19
C ARG A 38 10.93 0.78 -2.45
N CYS A 39 11.34 0.43 -3.66
CA CYS A 39 12.73 0.45 -4.09
C CYS A 39 12.88 1.27 -5.38
N VAL A 40 13.82 2.21 -5.39
CA VAL A 40 14.33 2.85 -6.60
C VAL A 40 15.67 2.22 -6.88
N VAL A 41 15.84 1.72 -8.10
CA VAL A 41 17.11 1.13 -8.54
C VAL A 41 17.74 2.02 -9.60
N THR A 42 18.95 2.44 -9.32
CA THR A 42 19.80 3.13 -10.31
C THR A 42 20.83 2.14 -10.82
N VAL A 43 20.88 1.97 -12.14
CA VAL A 43 21.98 1.28 -12.83
C VAL A 43 22.89 2.31 -13.44
N CYS A 44 24.16 2.22 -13.10
CA CYS A 44 25.20 3.09 -13.64
C CYS A 44 26.49 2.27 -13.80
N ASP A 45 27.11 2.34 -14.99
CA ASP A 45 28.36 1.64 -15.30
C ASP A 45 28.32 0.13 -14.94
N GLY A 46 27.21 -0.52 -15.21
CA GLY A 46 27.03 -1.95 -14.95
C GLY A 46 26.84 -2.32 -13.48
N VAL A 47 26.50 -1.35 -12.61
CA VAL A 47 26.21 -1.58 -11.19
C VAL A 47 24.79 -1.14 -10.86
N ALA A 48 23.96 -2.05 -10.38
CA ALA A 48 22.63 -1.77 -9.86
C ALA A 48 22.68 -1.46 -8.36
N THR A 49 22.12 -0.35 -7.95
CA THR A 49 21.98 0.04 -6.54
C THR A 49 20.52 0.28 -6.20
N GLY A 50 19.96 -0.55 -5.32
CA GLY A 50 18.59 -0.42 -4.83
C GLY A 50 18.51 0.38 -3.52
N VAL A 51 17.63 1.40 -3.48
CA VAL A 51 17.46 2.30 -2.35
C VAL A 51 15.98 2.42 -1.98
N SER A 52 15.67 2.31 -0.69
CA SER A 52 14.31 2.52 -0.18
C SER A 52 13.91 4.00 -0.20
N ARG A 53 12.61 4.28 -0.04
CA ARG A 53 12.08 5.66 0.08
C ARG A 53 12.73 6.49 1.19
N THR A 54 13.27 5.85 2.22
CA THR A 54 13.97 6.53 3.33
C THR A 54 15.47 6.66 3.11
N GLY A 55 15.99 6.32 1.92
CA GLY A 55 17.40 6.39 1.59
C GLY A 55 18.23 5.18 2.10
N LYS A 56 17.59 4.16 2.69
CA LYS A 56 18.29 2.94 3.10
C LYS A 56 18.67 2.12 1.87
N ARG A 57 19.95 1.77 1.73
CA ARG A 57 20.43 0.85 0.70
C ARG A 57 19.89 -0.56 0.99
N LEU A 58 19.26 -1.16 0.01
CA LEU A 58 18.68 -2.51 0.07
C LEU A 58 19.64 -3.54 -0.51
N PHE A 59 20.22 -3.25 -1.67
CA PHE A 59 21.20 -4.12 -2.34
C PHE A 59 22.14 -3.33 -3.24
N VAL A 60 23.25 -3.96 -3.62
CA VAL A 60 24.16 -3.54 -4.71
C VAL A 60 24.60 -4.82 -5.41
N GLU A 61 24.46 -4.87 -6.74
CA GLU A 61 24.85 -6.01 -7.55
C GLU A 61 25.31 -5.60 -8.94
N SER A 62 25.97 -6.51 -9.65
CA SER A 62 26.33 -6.29 -11.05
C SER A 62 25.08 -6.37 -11.92
N ALA A 63 24.97 -5.44 -12.87
CA ALA A 63 23.87 -5.38 -13.82
C ALA A 63 24.42 -5.51 -15.26
N GLY A 64 23.88 -6.45 -16.03
CA GLY A 64 24.24 -6.64 -17.43
C GLY A 64 23.44 -5.77 -18.40
N CYS A 65 22.74 -4.74 -17.91
CA CYS A 65 21.88 -3.89 -18.72
C CYS A 65 22.42 -2.46 -18.85
N VAL A 66 21.81 -1.69 -19.75
CA VAL A 66 22.10 -0.26 -19.95
C VAL A 66 21.78 0.55 -18.69
N ASP A 67 22.38 1.72 -18.58
CA ASP A 67 22.11 2.64 -17.50
C ASP A 67 20.63 3.01 -17.46
N CYS A 68 20.01 2.91 -16.29
CA CYS A 68 18.59 3.16 -16.15
C CYS A 68 18.19 3.49 -14.70
N ILE A 69 17.01 4.09 -14.54
CA ILE A 69 16.36 4.26 -13.23
C ILE A 69 15.00 3.58 -13.28
N VAL A 70 14.85 2.53 -12.47
CA VAL A 70 13.61 1.76 -12.40
C VAL A 70 13.03 1.75 -11.00
N HIS A 71 11.74 1.52 -10.93
CA HIS A 71 10.97 1.52 -9.70
C HIS A 71 10.33 0.15 -9.49
N GLY A 72 10.41 -0.31 -8.26
CA GLY A 72 9.89 -1.62 -7.87
C GLY A 72 9.48 -1.68 -6.41
N GLU A 73 9.05 -2.86 -6.00
CA GLU A 73 8.81 -3.25 -4.63
C GLU A 73 9.75 -4.40 -4.28
N TYR A 74 10.56 -4.23 -3.22
CA TYR A 74 11.51 -5.24 -2.74
C TYR A 74 10.85 -6.05 -1.62
N LYS A 75 10.69 -7.37 -1.85
CA LYS A 75 10.04 -8.28 -0.91
C LYS A 75 10.87 -9.56 -0.77
N GLY A 76 11.36 -9.81 0.44
CA GLY A 76 12.33 -10.88 0.66
C GLY A 76 13.63 -10.58 -0.07
N ASP A 77 13.99 -11.45 -1.02
CA ASP A 77 15.15 -11.26 -1.90
C ASP A 77 14.74 -10.92 -3.34
N ASP A 78 13.44 -10.76 -3.61
CA ASP A 78 12.91 -10.47 -4.93
C ASP A 78 12.57 -8.98 -5.10
N LEU A 79 12.82 -8.47 -6.31
CA LEU A 79 12.48 -7.12 -6.74
C LEU A 79 11.42 -7.19 -7.84
N PHE A 80 10.24 -6.66 -7.56
CA PHE A 80 9.11 -6.59 -8.50
C PHE A 80 9.09 -5.23 -9.18
N LEU A 81 9.55 -5.18 -10.43
CA LEU A 81 9.59 -3.94 -11.21
C LEU A 81 8.23 -3.60 -11.79
N PHE A 82 7.88 -2.30 -11.75
CA PHE A 82 6.61 -1.81 -12.28
C PHE A 82 6.69 -0.44 -12.97
N ASP A 83 7.86 0.22 -13.03
CA ASP A 83 8.02 1.46 -13.80
C ASP A 83 9.49 1.73 -14.14
N CYS A 84 9.74 2.56 -15.18
CA CYS A 84 11.05 3.00 -15.59
C CYS A 84 11.01 4.51 -15.87
N THR A 85 11.82 5.30 -15.17
CA THR A 85 11.82 6.75 -15.32
C THR A 85 13.01 7.29 -16.10
N GLU A 86 14.05 6.47 -16.30
CA GLU A 86 15.19 6.79 -17.16
C GLU A 86 15.71 5.52 -17.81
N PHE A 87 16.06 5.58 -19.10
CA PHE A 87 16.60 4.45 -19.81
C PHE A 87 17.58 4.96 -20.88
N ASP A 88 18.84 4.49 -20.85
CA ASP A 88 19.92 4.87 -21.76
C ASP A 88 20.09 6.40 -21.86
N GLY A 89 20.08 7.09 -20.71
CA GLY A 89 20.20 8.53 -20.60
C GLY A 89 18.97 9.35 -21.03
N VAL A 90 17.87 8.69 -21.42
CA VAL A 90 16.61 9.34 -21.80
C VAL A 90 15.67 9.42 -20.60
N ASP A 91 15.23 10.62 -20.22
CA ASP A 91 14.21 10.86 -19.21
C ASP A 91 12.82 10.48 -19.74
N LEU A 92 12.22 9.46 -19.16
CA LEU A 92 10.94 8.88 -19.58
C LEU A 92 9.73 9.41 -18.80
N ARG A 93 9.89 10.31 -17.85
CA ARG A 93 8.79 10.78 -16.99
C ARG A 93 7.63 11.45 -17.73
N LYS A 94 7.89 11.96 -18.94
CA LYS A 94 6.87 12.50 -19.86
C LYS A 94 6.30 11.48 -20.85
N HIS A 95 6.84 10.27 -20.86
CA HIS A 95 6.35 9.19 -21.71
C HIS A 95 5.13 8.49 -21.06
N PRO A 96 4.26 7.88 -21.89
CA PRO A 96 3.14 7.07 -21.41
C PRO A 96 3.59 5.96 -20.48
N TYR A 97 2.77 5.66 -19.45
CA TYR A 97 3.07 4.58 -18.50
C TYR A 97 3.28 3.23 -19.18
N GLY A 98 2.48 2.90 -20.20
CA GLY A 98 2.62 1.65 -20.95
C GLY A 98 4.02 1.46 -21.57
N GLU A 99 4.62 2.55 -22.10
CA GLU A 99 5.99 2.51 -22.63
C GLU A 99 7.01 2.32 -21.51
N ARG A 100 6.89 3.06 -20.43
CA ARG A 100 7.79 2.97 -19.26
C ARG A 100 7.74 1.60 -18.62
N PHE A 101 6.52 1.05 -18.44
CA PHE A 101 6.31 -0.29 -17.90
C PHE A 101 6.93 -1.37 -18.81
N ALA A 102 6.72 -1.26 -20.14
CA ALA A 102 7.31 -2.19 -21.09
C ALA A 102 8.84 -2.19 -21.03
N LEU A 103 9.48 -1.03 -20.80
CA LEU A 103 10.93 -0.94 -20.60
C LEU A 103 11.37 -1.59 -19.29
N ALA A 104 10.64 -1.35 -18.18
CA ALA A 104 10.92 -2.02 -16.91
C ALA A 104 10.86 -3.55 -17.04
N LEU A 105 9.91 -4.10 -17.82
CA LEU A 105 9.79 -5.54 -18.06
C LEU A 105 10.92 -6.13 -18.92
N ARG A 106 11.66 -5.33 -19.66
CA ARG A 106 12.82 -5.79 -20.44
C ARG A 106 14.07 -6.01 -19.60
N ILE A 107 14.11 -5.45 -18.39
CA ILE A 107 15.21 -5.63 -17.45
C ILE A 107 15.02 -6.98 -16.76
N THR A 108 15.68 -8.02 -17.29
CA THR A 108 15.53 -9.41 -16.81
C THR A 108 16.85 -10.04 -16.38
N GLU A 109 17.93 -9.29 -16.48
CA GLU A 109 19.29 -9.82 -16.32
C GLU A 109 19.77 -9.88 -14.86
N TRP A 110 18.95 -9.41 -13.91
CA TRP A 110 19.27 -9.49 -12.48
C TRP A 110 18.68 -10.74 -11.87
N SER A 111 19.46 -11.45 -11.08
CA SER A 111 19.07 -12.75 -10.49
C SER A 111 17.83 -12.67 -9.58
N HIS A 112 17.54 -11.51 -9.03
CA HIS A 112 16.45 -11.29 -8.07
C HIS A 112 15.23 -10.56 -8.66
N VAL A 113 15.28 -10.17 -9.95
CA VAL A 113 14.15 -9.47 -10.57
C VAL A 113 13.01 -10.43 -10.83
N ARG A 114 11.84 -10.07 -10.33
CA ARG A 114 10.55 -10.65 -10.70
C ARG A 114 9.75 -9.61 -11.48
N ARG A 115 8.87 -10.09 -12.33
CA ARG A 115 7.91 -9.24 -13.03
C ARG A 115 6.65 -9.16 -12.20
N CYS A 116 6.08 -7.96 -12.07
CA CYS A 116 4.68 -7.89 -11.70
C CYS A 116 3.86 -8.54 -12.80
N ASP A 117 3.00 -9.49 -12.46
CA ASP A 117 2.06 -10.03 -13.41
C ASP A 117 1.19 -8.90 -13.95
N TRP A 118 1.08 -8.82 -15.27
CA TRP A 118 0.30 -7.82 -15.97
C TRP A 118 -0.91 -8.44 -16.63
N PHE A 119 -2.08 -7.90 -16.32
CA PHE A 119 -3.34 -8.27 -16.97
C PHE A 119 -4.05 -7.00 -17.41
N SER A 120 -4.04 -6.70 -18.70
CA SER A 120 -4.73 -5.53 -19.25
C SER A 120 -6.24 -5.75 -19.38
N ASP A 121 -6.70 -6.99 -19.50
CA ASP A 121 -8.05 -7.31 -19.94
C ASP A 121 -8.97 -7.86 -18.83
N ASP A 122 -8.42 -8.28 -17.68
CA ASP A 122 -9.22 -8.83 -16.57
C ASP A 122 -8.66 -8.47 -15.20
N ALA A 123 -8.77 -7.20 -14.85
CA ALA A 123 -8.39 -6.69 -13.53
C ALA A 123 -9.19 -7.36 -12.39
N VAL A 124 -10.42 -7.81 -12.66
CA VAL A 124 -11.28 -8.47 -11.67
C VAL A 124 -10.75 -9.87 -11.39
N ALA A 125 -10.39 -10.63 -12.42
CA ALA A 125 -9.79 -11.95 -12.24
C ALA A 125 -8.42 -11.87 -11.57
N LEU A 126 -7.59 -10.88 -11.94
CA LEU A 126 -6.32 -10.63 -11.26
C LEU A 126 -6.54 -10.33 -9.78
N LEU A 127 -7.45 -9.41 -9.43
CA LEU A 127 -7.76 -9.10 -8.04
C LEU A 127 -8.22 -10.34 -7.28
N SER A 128 -9.12 -11.14 -7.86
CA SER A 128 -9.62 -12.37 -7.26
C SER A 128 -8.48 -13.37 -6.97
N THR A 129 -7.57 -13.54 -7.93
CA THR A 129 -6.40 -14.41 -7.80
C THR A 129 -5.44 -13.92 -6.71
N VAL A 130 -5.13 -12.62 -6.70
CA VAL A 130 -4.24 -12.01 -5.70
C VAL A 130 -4.83 -12.18 -4.29
N LEU A 131 -6.13 -11.91 -4.11
CA LEU A 131 -6.78 -12.05 -2.80
C LEU A 131 -6.88 -13.51 -2.35
N ALA A 132 -7.11 -14.45 -3.27
CA ALA A 132 -7.10 -15.89 -2.95
C ALA A 132 -5.72 -16.39 -2.49
N CYS A 133 -4.64 -15.73 -2.93
CA CYS A 133 -3.27 -16.00 -2.49
C CYS A 133 -2.82 -15.13 -1.29
N ASP A 134 -3.76 -14.52 -0.56
CA ASP A 134 -3.50 -13.64 0.59
C ASP A 134 -2.66 -12.39 0.23
N GLY A 135 -2.71 -11.96 -1.05
CA GLY A 135 -2.07 -10.74 -1.52
C GLY A 135 -2.79 -9.47 -1.07
N GLU A 136 -2.14 -8.31 -1.25
CA GLU A 136 -2.68 -7.03 -0.74
C GLU A 136 -3.81 -6.48 -1.63
N GLY A 137 -3.77 -6.74 -2.93
CA GLY A 137 -4.69 -6.20 -3.93
C GLY A 137 -3.99 -5.91 -5.25
N ILE A 138 -4.51 -4.97 -6.03
CA ILE A 138 -3.95 -4.57 -7.32
C ILE A 138 -3.76 -3.05 -7.39
N VAL A 139 -2.93 -2.61 -8.34
CA VAL A 139 -2.78 -1.21 -8.75
C VAL A 139 -3.22 -1.09 -10.19
N LEU A 140 -4.05 -0.09 -10.49
CA LEU A 140 -4.47 0.29 -11.83
C LEU A 140 -3.75 1.57 -12.23
N ALA A 141 -3.27 1.62 -13.46
CA ALA A 141 -2.59 2.75 -14.06
C ALA A 141 -3.13 3.04 -15.47
N ASP A 142 -3.36 4.31 -15.79
CA ASP A 142 -3.65 4.72 -17.16
C ASP A 142 -2.43 4.45 -18.04
N PRO A 143 -2.52 3.60 -19.08
CA PRO A 143 -1.40 3.32 -19.98
C PRO A 143 -0.85 4.58 -20.67
N ASN A 144 -1.68 5.61 -20.84
CA ASN A 144 -1.29 6.90 -21.45
C ASN A 144 -0.82 7.93 -20.42
N GLY A 145 -0.92 7.62 -19.11
CA GLY A 145 -0.56 8.51 -18.02
C GLY A 145 0.94 8.79 -17.96
N VAL A 146 1.33 10.04 -17.72
CA VAL A 146 2.73 10.41 -17.44
C VAL A 146 3.09 10.09 -15.99
N TRP A 147 4.37 10.24 -15.61
CA TRP A 147 4.87 9.90 -14.26
C TRP A 147 4.08 10.54 -13.10
N SER A 148 3.50 11.70 -13.28
CA SER A 148 2.70 12.39 -12.26
C SER A 148 1.21 12.01 -12.28
N ALA A 149 0.79 11.11 -13.18
CA ALA A 149 -0.61 10.68 -13.26
C ALA A 149 -1.01 9.87 -12.02
N ASP A 150 -2.28 9.98 -11.65
CA ASP A 150 -2.85 9.25 -10.53
C ASP A 150 -2.87 7.75 -10.79
N LEU A 151 -2.63 7.00 -9.73
CA LEU A 151 -2.78 5.54 -9.70
C LEU A 151 -3.96 5.17 -8.80
N VAL A 152 -4.66 4.11 -9.15
CA VAL A 152 -5.77 3.58 -8.34
C VAL A 152 -5.35 2.29 -7.67
N ARG A 153 -5.40 2.26 -6.33
CA ARG A 153 -5.17 1.03 -5.55
C ARG A 153 -6.50 0.38 -5.25
N VAL A 154 -6.64 -0.87 -5.64
CA VAL A 154 -7.82 -1.68 -5.32
C VAL A 154 -7.42 -2.70 -4.27
N LYS A 155 -7.89 -2.51 -3.05
CA LYS A 155 -7.58 -3.39 -1.93
C LYS A 155 -8.78 -3.50 -0.98
N PRO A 156 -8.99 -4.66 -0.32
CA PRO A 156 -10.01 -4.81 0.69
C PRO A 156 -9.84 -3.78 1.80
N THR A 157 -10.95 -3.25 2.27
CA THR A 157 -11.00 -2.42 3.47
C THR A 157 -11.96 -3.06 4.45
N PHE A 158 -11.45 -3.41 5.62
CA PHE A 158 -12.21 -3.96 6.71
C PHE A 158 -12.51 -2.85 7.71
N THR A 159 -13.74 -2.78 8.18
CA THR A 159 -14.12 -1.94 9.32
C THR A 159 -14.52 -2.84 10.48
N VAL A 160 -14.01 -2.52 11.67
CA VAL A 160 -14.29 -3.24 12.90
C VAL A 160 -14.50 -2.22 14.01
N ASP A 161 -15.45 -2.49 14.90
CA ASP A 161 -15.69 -1.68 16.08
C ASP A 161 -14.87 -2.22 17.27
N TYR A 162 -14.18 -1.34 17.97
CA TYR A 162 -13.32 -1.66 19.11
C TYR A 162 -13.72 -0.85 20.34
N VAL A 163 -13.51 -1.42 21.51
CA VAL A 163 -13.55 -0.67 22.76
C VAL A 163 -12.22 0.08 22.94
N CYS A 164 -12.28 1.38 23.16
CA CYS A 164 -11.10 2.17 23.49
C CYS A 164 -10.62 1.85 24.91
N THR A 165 -9.47 1.21 25.06
CA THR A 165 -8.90 0.84 26.36
C THR A 165 -7.72 1.72 26.78
N GLY A 166 -7.22 2.57 25.86
CA GLY A 166 -6.09 3.43 26.17
C GLY A 166 -5.54 4.14 24.93
N TYR A 167 -4.29 4.60 25.04
CA TYR A 167 -3.60 5.31 23.97
C TYR A 167 -2.09 5.15 24.08
N LYS A 168 -1.39 5.38 22.96
CA LYS A 168 0.09 5.42 22.90
C LYS A 168 0.55 6.86 22.77
N VAL A 169 1.60 7.20 23.53
CA VAL A 169 2.29 8.49 23.44
C VAL A 169 3.58 8.32 22.66
N GLY A 170 3.79 9.15 21.65
CA GLY A 170 5.00 9.17 20.86
C GLY A 170 6.17 9.88 21.54
N LYS A 171 7.34 9.84 20.93
CA LYS A 171 8.57 10.47 21.46
C LYS A 171 8.43 11.99 21.69
N SER A 172 7.53 12.65 20.99
CA SER A 172 7.24 14.09 21.13
C SER A 172 6.28 14.43 22.28
N GLY A 173 5.84 13.44 23.07
CA GLY A 173 4.82 13.62 24.10
C GLY A 173 3.38 13.73 23.57
N LYS A 174 3.17 13.59 22.24
CA LYS A 174 1.83 13.62 21.65
C LYS A 174 1.23 12.22 21.60
N ILE A 175 -0.09 12.13 21.76
CA ILE A 175 -0.84 10.87 21.54
C ILE A 175 -0.76 10.55 20.05
N VAL A 176 -0.30 9.37 19.70
CA VAL A 176 -0.09 8.93 18.31
C VAL A 176 -1.01 7.82 17.87
N ALA A 177 -1.63 7.09 18.81
CA ALA A 177 -2.56 6.02 18.50
C ALA A 177 -3.53 5.78 19.67
N LEU A 178 -4.76 5.32 19.36
CA LEU A 178 -5.67 4.69 20.32
C LEU A 178 -5.28 3.23 20.51
N ILE A 179 -5.58 2.67 21.67
CA ILE A 179 -5.54 1.22 21.92
C ILE A 179 -6.97 0.72 21.89
N GLY A 180 -7.22 -0.27 21.03
CA GLY A 180 -8.52 -0.91 20.89
C GLY A 180 -8.49 -2.36 21.38
N ALA A 181 -9.59 -2.80 21.94
CA ALA A 181 -9.79 -4.17 22.39
C ALA A 181 -11.13 -4.75 21.90
N LEU A 182 -11.19 -6.07 21.85
CA LEU A 182 -12.37 -6.85 21.51
C LEU A 182 -12.73 -7.76 22.69
N TYR A 183 -14.01 -8.07 22.87
CA TYR A 183 -14.42 -9.09 23.81
C TYR A 183 -14.15 -10.50 23.27
N GLN A 184 -13.52 -11.33 24.07
CA GLN A 184 -13.40 -12.78 23.88
C GLN A 184 -14.07 -13.45 25.09
N GLY A 185 -15.32 -13.84 24.94
CA GLY A 185 -16.18 -14.17 26.09
C GLY A 185 -16.45 -12.93 26.94
N ASP A 186 -16.12 -12.98 28.23
CA ASP A 186 -16.31 -11.85 29.15
C ASP A 186 -15.05 -10.98 29.34
N GLU A 187 -13.96 -11.30 28.66
CA GLU A 187 -12.68 -10.59 28.79
C GLU A 187 -12.40 -9.65 27.60
N LEU A 188 -11.88 -8.45 27.89
CA LEU A 188 -11.36 -7.52 26.88
C LEU A 188 -9.92 -7.88 26.55
N VAL A 189 -9.68 -8.25 25.28
CA VAL A 189 -8.37 -8.63 24.75
C VAL A 189 -7.87 -7.53 23.82
N ASP A 190 -6.62 -7.08 24.02
CA ASP A 190 -5.98 -6.06 23.19
C ASP A 190 -5.95 -6.50 21.71
N ALA A 191 -6.52 -5.67 20.83
CA ALA A 191 -6.55 -5.88 19.40
C ALA A 191 -5.57 -4.95 18.66
N GLY A 192 -4.81 -4.11 19.37
CA GLY A 192 -3.74 -3.31 18.81
C GLY A 192 -3.93 -1.80 18.89
N ALA A 193 -3.10 -1.10 18.13
CA ALA A 193 -3.05 0.36 18.12
C ALA A 193 -3.51 0.93 16.78
N PHE A 194 -4.32 2.00 16.85
CA PHE A 194 -5.00 2.61 15.71
C PHE A 194 -4.57 4.07 15.57
N VAL A 195 -4.05 4.44 14.40
CA VAL A 195 -3.63 5.81 14.10
C VAL A 195 -4.82 6.71 13.75
N GLY A 196 -4.58 8.01 13.51
CA GLY A 196 -5.65 8.94 13.16
C GLY A 196 -6.47 9.41 14.37
N VAL A 197 -5.80 9.55 15.51
CA VAL A 197 -6.43 9.98 16.77
C VAL A 197 -7.15 11.31 16.59
N PRO A 198 -8.46 11.40 16.87
CA PRO A 198 -9.23 12.63 16.68
C PRO A 198 -8.85 13.70 17.70
N THR A 199 -9.00 14.98 17.32
CA THR A 199 -8.55 16.12 18.14
C THR A 199 -9.25 16.21 19.49
N GLU A 200 -10.52 15.82 19.56
CA GLU A 200 -11.30 15.80 20.80
C GLU A 200 -10.74 14.84 21.84
N PHE A 201 -10.19 13.70 21.40
CA PHE A 201 -9.52 12.73 22.28
C PHE A 201 -8.30 13.34 22.98
N TRP A 202 -7.54 14.19 22.27
CA TRP A 202 -6.33 14.80 22.83
C TRP A 202 -6.62 15.77 23.97
N ARG A 203 -7.84 16.33 24.01
CA ARG A 203 -8.25 17.30 25.03
C ARG A 203 -8.65 16.63 26.34
N ASP A 204 -9.29 15.49 26.27
CA ASP A 204 -9.75 14.72 27.42
C ASP A 204 -9.79 13.21 27.10
N PRO A 205 -8.65 12.53 27.14
CA PRO A 205 -8.60 11.09 26.84
C PRO A 205 -9.47 10.24 27.77
N ALA A 206 -9.60 10.66 29.05
CA ALA A 206 -10.34 9.90 30.05
C ALA A 206 -11.82 9.75 29.71
N LYS A 207 -12.41 10.73 29.03
CA LYS A 207 -13.80 10.70 28.58
C LYS A 207 -14.10 9.57 27.61
N PHE A 208 -13.13 9.14 26.84
CA PHE A 208 -13.30 8.21 25.74
C PHE A 208 -12.87 6.75 26.07
N ILE A 209 -12.21 6.55 27.21
CA ILE A 209 -11.89 5.20 27.67
C ILE A 209 -13.19 4.46 27.97
N GLY A 210 -13.33 3.26 27.41
CA GLY A 210 -14.54 2.44 27.46
C GLY A 210 -15.57 2.72 26.36
N GLN A 211 -15.39 3.81 25.58
CA GLN A 211 -16.27 4.06 24.42
C GLN A 211 -15.90 3.17 23.23
N VAL A 212 -16.87 2.95 22.33
CA VAL A 212 -16.68 2.21 21.11
C VAL A 212 -16.24 3.15 19.98
N PHE A 213 -15.28 2.71 19.18
CA PHE A 213 -14.89 3.40 17.97
C PHE A 213 -14.79 2.42 16.79
N GLU A 214 -15.14 2.90 15.61
CA GLU A 214 -14.93 2.21 14.35
C GLU A 214 -13.52 2.49 13.85
N ALA A 215 -12.80 1.45 13.47
CA ALA A 215 -11.52 1.57 12.79
C ALA A 215 -11.55 0.83 11.46
N LYS A 216 -10.73 1.27 10.50
CA LYS A 216 -10.53 0.63 9.20
C LYS A 216 -9.09 0.17 9.02
N GLY A 217 -8.91 -0.91 8.26
CA GLY A 217 -7.59 -1.43 7.88
C GLY A 217 -7.67 -2.32 6.64
N SER A 218 -6.51 -2.72 6.12
CA SER A 218 -6.41 -3.47 4.86
C SER A 218 -6.49 -4.99 5.02
N LYS A 219 -6.35 -5.51 6.23
CA LYS A 219 -6.47 -6.94 6.57
C LYS A 219 -6.92 -7.06 8.02
N ARG A 220 -7.81 -8.02 8.31
CA ARG A 220 -8.16 -8.42 9.67
C ARG A 220 -7.44 -9.73 9.99
N TRP A 221 -6.74 -9.77 11.11
CA TRP A 221 -6.10 -10.97 11.65
C TRP A 221 -7.08 -11.77 12.50
N ASP A 222 -6.80 -13.05 12.72
CA ASP A 222 -7.61 -13.90 13.59
C ASP A 222 -7.72 -13.38 15.03
N SER A 223 -6.70 -12.65 15.49
CA SER A 223 -6.73 -11.91 16.76
C SER A 223 -7.71 -10.74 16.78
N GLY A 224 -8.34 -10.41 15.66
CA GLY A 224 -9.19 -9.24 15.48
C GLY A 224 -8.45 -7.94 15.19
N ALA A 225 -7.12 -7.92 15.25
CA ALA A 225 -6.33 -6.75 14.92
C ALA A 225 -6.45 -6.38 13.43
N LEU A 226 -6.32 -5.09 13.10
CA LEU A 226 -6.30 -4.61 11.72
C LEU A 226 -4.90 -4.21 11.30
N ARG A 227 -4.49 -4.65 10.10
CA ARG A 227 -3.28 -4.14 9.46
C ARG A 227 -3.49 -2.70 9.02
N GLY A 228 -2.58 -1.82 9.48
CA GLY A 228 -2.68 -0.38 9.19
C GLY A 228 -3.94 0.25 9.79
N GLY A 229 -4.39 -0.25 10.93
CA GLY A 229 -5.60 0.20 11.59
C GLY A 229 -5.63 1.70 11.83
N ALA A 230 -6.70 2.36 11.36
CA ALA A 230 -6.91 3.79 11.54
C ALA A 230 -8.32 4.06 12.05
N PHE A 231 -8.41 5.01 13.01
CA PHE A 231 -9.67 5.51 13.53
C PHE A 231 -10.54 6.09 12.40
N VAL A 232 -11.84 5.79 12.44
CA VAL A 232 -12.84 6.34 11.53
C VAL A 232 -13.76 7.30 12.26
N ARG A 233 -14.43 6.82 13.33
CA ARG A 233 -15.39 7.59 14.13
C ARG A 233 -15.68 6.92 15.48
N TRP A 234 -16.22 7.69 16.40
CA TRP A 234 -16.86 7.14 17.61
C TRP A 234 -18.20 6.53 17.29
N ARG A 235 -18.57 5.51 18.06
CA ARG A 235 -19.81 4.73 17.90
C ARG A 235 -20.66 4.82 19.16
N ASP A 236 -21.23 6.00 19.39
CA ASP A 236 -22.14 6.26 20.53
C ASP A 236 -23.43 5.43 20.47
N ASP A 237 -23.71 4.87 19.29
CA ASP A 237 -24.85 4.01 19.01
C ASP A 237 -24.63 2.53 19.40
N LYS A 238 -23.40 2.15 19.82
CA LYS A 238 -23.06 0.74 20.13
C LYS A 238 -22.58 0.53 21.55
N PRO A 239 -23.07 -0.52 22.23
CA PRO A 239 -22.53 -0.92 23.53
C PRO A 239 -21.15 -1.59 23.36
N ALA A 240 -20.26 -1.40 24.34
CA ALA A 240 -18.92 -2.01 24.31
C ALA A 240 -18.94 -3.54 24.17
N THR A 241 -19.93 -4.20 24.76
CA THR A 241 -20.13 -5.67 24.71
C THR A 241 -20.45 -6.20 23.30
N SER A 242 -20.75 -5.33 22.32
CA SER A 242 -20.94 -5.75 20.92
C SER A 242 -19.64 -5.82 20.11
N CYS A 243 -18.51 -5.42 20.68
CA CYS A 243 -17.19 -5.49 20.05
C CYS A 243 -16.55 -6.87 20.29
N ILE A 244 -16.80 -7.82 19.37
CA ILE A 244 -16.36 -9.22 19.41
C ILE A 244 -15.50 -9.59 18.21
#